data_00190324ecde17da82495d339a32773b
#
_entry.id   00190324ecde17da82495d339a32773b
#
_cell.length_a   1.000
_cell.length_b   1.000
_cell.length_c   1.000
_cell.angle_alpha   90.00
_cell.angle_beta   90.00
_cell.angle_gamma   90.00
#
_symmetry.space_group_name_H-M   'P 1'
#
loop_
_entity.id
_entity.type
_entity.pdbx_description
1 polymer ?
#
loop_
_entity_poly.entity_id
_entity_poly.type
_entity_poly.pdbx_seq_one_letter_code
_entity_poly.pdbx_strand_id
1 'polypeptide(L)'
;FGEYGFPESHAASFALLVYVSAWLKCRYPAVFAAALLNSQPMGFYAPAQIVRDAREHGIEVRPVDVNYSEWDCTLETGGGAPDGPGGGYALRLGFRQVKGVAEEDAEWLVAARGNGYRDPLSLWRRASVAAPALEKLAQADAFASMGMSRRDALWAIKPLRRTMSPLPLFAAAGAAELGEEPDVPLPRMTVGEEVVEDYANLRLTLRSHPLRLLRHRLRQTTTSGRLVDTKDGTKLSVAGLVLVRQRPGTAKGVIFVTLEDETGVANIIVWRSEEHTSELQ
;
A
#
# COMPACT_ATOMS: atom_id res chain seq x y z
N PHE A 1 24.37 -27.31 18.10
CA PHE A 1 25.44 -26.49 17.49
C PHE A 1 26.85 -27.02 17.77
N GLY A 2 27.05 -27.84 18.80
CA GLY A 2 28.40 -28.36 19.15
C GLY A 2 28.99 -29.36 18.16
N GLU A 3 28.15 -30.07 17.39
CA GLU A 3 28.62 -31.08 16.42
C GLU A 3 28.64 -30.58 14.96
N TYR A 4 27.95 -29.49 14.64
CA TYR A 4 27.75 -29.08 13.25
C TYR A 4 28.62 -27.91 12.79
N GLY A 5 29.41 -27.32 13.64
CA GLY A 5 30.25 -26.18 13.31
C GLY A 5 29.47 -25.00 12.75
N PHE A 6 30.07 -23.83 12.67
CA PHE A 6 29.47 -22.67 11.96
C PHE A 6 29.51 -22.92 10.46
N PRO A 7 28.38 -22.82 9.69
CA PRO A 7 28.38 -23.10 8.27
C PRO A 7 29.01 -21.93 7.49
N GLU A 8 30.33 -21.94 7.34
CA GLU A 8 31.11 -20.87 6.69
C GLU A 8 30.62 -20.57 5.27
N SER A 9 30.33 -21.60 4.48
CA SER A 9 29.85 -21.42 3.10
C SER A 9 28.50 -20.69 3.05
N HIS A 10 27.60 -21.00 3.99
CA HIS A 10 26.32 -20.31 4.14
C HIS A 10 26.55 -18.86 4.56
N ALA A 11 27.37 -18.61 5.54
CA ALA A 11 27.70 -17.26 6.02
C ALA A 11 28.35 -16.41 4.92
N ALA A 12 29.31 -16.96 4.16
CA ALA A 12 29.98 -16.27 3.07
C ALA A 12 29.00 -15.91 1.94
N SER A 13 28.12 -16.85 1.56
CA SER A 13 27.08 -16.60 0.53
C SER A 13 26.12 -15.51 0.98
N PHE A 14 25.65 -15.56 2.23
CA PHE A 14 24.75 -14.52 2.76
C PHE A 14 25.45 -13.17 2.93
N ALA A 15 26.72 -13.13 3.30
CA ALA A 15 27.49 -11.90 3.38
C ALA A 15 27.54 -11.17 2.02
N LEU A 16 27.73 -11.90 0.92
CA LEU A 16 27.67 -11.33 -0.42
C LEU A 16 26.29 -10.76 -0.76
N LEU A 17 25.22 -11.53 -0.49
CA LEU A 17 23.86 -11.09 -0.73
C LEU A 17 23.49 -9.85 0.07
N VAL A 18 23.87 -9.82 1.36
CA VAL A 18 23.64 -8.66 2.25
C VAL A 18 24.39 -7.44 1.74
N TYR A 19 25.65 -7.60 1.35
CA TYR A 19 26.44 -6.48 0.82
C TYR A 19 25.84 -5.90 -0.46
N VAL A 20 25.49 -6.76 -1.44
CA VAL A 20 24.88 -6.33 -2.70
C VAL A 20 23.52 -5.67 -2.44
N SER A 21 22.68 -6.25 -1.59
CA SER A 21 21.37 -5.69 -1.24
C SER A 21 21.50 -4.33 -0.55
N ALA A 22 22.43 -4.20 0.41
CA ALA A 22 22.68 -2.92 1.08
C ALA A 22 23.22 -1.86 0.11
N TRP A 23 24.12 -2.25 -0.80
CA TRP A 23 24.66 -1.37 -1.82
C TRP A 23 23.57 -0.88 -2.77
N LEU A 24 22.70 -1.79 -3.27
CA LEU A 24 21.58 -1.44 -4.14
C LEU A 24 20.62 -0.51 -3.42
N LYS A 25 20.24 -0.81 -2.18
CA LYS A 25 19.37 0.05 -1.36
C LYS A 25 19.95 1.44 -1.17
N CYS A 26 21.26 1.53 -0.90
CA CYS A 26 21.94 2.81 -0.68
C CYS A 26 22.02 3.66 -1.95
N ARG A 27 22.28 3.04 -3.10
CA ARG A 27 22.54 3.76 -4.36
C ARG A 27 21.29 3.94 -5.22
N TYR A 28 20.37 2.98 -5.16
CA TYR A 28 19.18 2.92 -6.01
C TYR A 28 17.92 2.54 -5.18
N PRO A 29 17.56 3.32 -4.15
CA PRO A 29 16.48 2.95 -3.23
C PRO A 29 15.13 2.81 -3.94
N ALA A 30 14.83 3.61 -4.97
CA ALA A 30 13.60 3.49 -5.76
C ALA A 30 13.54 2.15 -6.51
N VAL A 31 14.63 1.75 -7.17
CA VAL A 31 14.76 0.46 -7.88
C VAL A 31 14.63 -0.70 -6.90
N PHE A 32 15.32 -0.60 -5.75
CA PHE A 32 15.29 -1.61 -4.71
C PHE A 32 13.87 -1.83 -4.15
N ALA A 33 13.16 -0.73 -3.86
CA ALA A 33 11.77 -0.79 -3.39
C ALA A 33 10.83 -1.40 -4.44
N ALA A 34 10.95 -1.01 -5.72
CA ALA A 34 10.17 -1.58 -6.81
C ALA A 34 10.41 -3.10 -6.94
N ALA A 35 11.67 -3.54 -6.93
CA ALA A 35 12.04 -4.95 -7.02
C ALA A 35 11.45 -5.77 -5.85
N LEU A 36 11.51 -5.25 -4.62
CA LEU A 36 10.93 -5.93 -3.46
C LEU A 36 9.41 -6.02 -3.54
N LEU A 37 8.72 -4.95 -3.96
CA LEU A 37 7.27 -4.96 -4.14
C LEU A 37 6.84 -5.94 -5.23
N ASN A 38 7.60 -6.06 -6.31
CA ASN A 38 7.32 -6.97 -7.41
C ASN A 38 7.69 -8.43 -7.09
N SER A 39 8.52 -8.66 -6.09
CA SER A 39 8.89 -10.00 -5.60
C SER A 39 7.92 -10.54 -4.56
N GLN A 40 6.83 -9.81 -4.22
CA GLN A 40 5.80 -10.29 -3.29
C GLN A 40 5.02 -11.49 -3.87
N PRO A 41 4.61 -12.46 -3.02
CA PRO A 41 4.68 -12.44 -1.57
C PRO A 41 6.06 -12.77 -1.03
N MET A 42 6.56 -11.94 -0.11
CA MET A 42 7.81 -12.15 0.62
C MET A 42 7.51 -12.33 2.10
N GLY A 43 8.30 -13.13 2.81
CA GLY A 43 8.09 -13.54 4.19
C GLY A 43 7.64 -12.43 5.15
N PHE A 44 8.59 -11.77 5.84
CA PHE A 44 8.25 -10.86 6.96
C PHE A 44 8.03 -9.39 6.57
N TYR A 45 8.18 -9.02 5.31
CA TYR A 45 8.10 -7.62 4.87
C TYR A 45 6.78 -7.34 4.16
N ALA A 46 5.88 -6.62 4.84
CA ALA A 46 4.64 -6.15 4.22
C ALA A 46 4.91 -5.00 3.23
N PRO A 47 4.11 -4.85 2.16
CA PRO A 47 4.23 -3.74 1.22
C PRO A 47 4.26 -2.36 1.88
N ALA A 48 3.46 -2.16 2.94
CA ALA A 48 3.44 -0.90 3.71
C ALA A 48 4.81 -0.54 4.29
N GLN A 49 5.57 -1.52 4.77
CA GLN A 49 6.91 -1.30 5.33
C GLN A 49 7.92 -0.91 4.25
N ILE A 50 7.86 -1.55 3.08
CA ILE A 50 8.72 -1.23 1.94
C ILE A 50 8.45 0.19 1.43
N VAL A 51 7.16 0.53 1.28
CA VAL A 51 6.73 1.88 0.86
C VAL A 51 7.13 2.95 1.87
N ARG A 52 6.99 2.67 3.17
CA ARG A 52 7.43 3.57 4.23
C ARG A 52 8.94 3.80 4.15
N ASP A 53 9.73 2.74 4.10
CA ASP A 53 11.18 2.81 4.00
C ASP A 53 11.62 3.62 2.76
N ALA A 54 10.98 3.41 1.60
CA ALA A 54 11.25 4.19 0.41
C ALA A 54 10.99 5.69 0.63
N ARG A 55 9.86 6.04 1.26
CA ARG A 55 9.50 7.44 1.56
C ARG A 55 10.45 8.08 2.59
N GLU A 56 10.88 7.33 3.60
CA GLU A 56 11.89 7.78 4.59
C GLU A 56 13.25 8.05 3.93
N HIS A 57 13.55 7.35 2.83
CA HIS A 57 14.73 7.60 1.99
C HIS A 57 14.50 8.66 0.90
N GLY A 58 13.41 9.43 0.98
CA GLY A 58 13.13 10.55 0.08
C GLY A 58 12.61 10.15 -1.29
N ILE A 59 12.11 8.91 -1.48
CA ILE A 59 11.51 8.47 -2.72
C ILE A 59 10.04 8.92 -2.78
N GLU A 60 9.67 9.59 -3.85
CA GLU A 60 8.27 9.85 -4.16
C GLU A 60 7.58 8.54 -4.53
N VAL A 61 6.48 8.20 -3.83
CA VAL A 61 5.67 7.02 -4.14
C VAL A 61 4.32 7.50 -4.67
N ARG A 62 4.01 7.09 -5.89
CA ARG A 62 2.78 7.42 -6.61
C ARG A 62 1.75 6.31 -6.45
N PRO A 63 0.46 6.65 -6.26
CA PRO A 63 -0.60 5.67 -6.08
C PRO A 63 -0.83 4.84 -7.33
N VAL A 64 -1.60 3.75 -7.19
CA VAL A 64 -2.14 3.01 -8.33
C VAL A 64 -3.07 3.93 -9.11
N ASP A 65 -2.96 3.90 -10.44
CA ASP A 65 -3.81 4.70 -11.33
C ASP A 65 -4.02 4.00 -12.66
N VAL A 66 -5.26 3.98 -13.16
CA VAL A 66 -5.64 3.27 -14.39
C VAL A 66 -4.95 3.83 -15.64
N ASN A 67 -4.52 5.08 -15.61
CA ASN A 67 -3.82 5.72 -16.72
C ASN A 67 -2.30 5.59 -16.67
N TYR A 68 -1.73 5.19 -15.53
CA TYR A 68 -0.28 5.19 -15.36
C TYR A 68 0.30 3.85 -14.91
N SER A 69 -0.43 3.10 -14.07
CA SER A 69 0.08 1.85 -13.51
C SER A 69 0.12 0.71 -14.52
N GLU A 70 1.09 -0.17 -14.34
CA GLU A 70 1.16 -1.48 -14.97
C GLU A 70 0.83 -2.56 -13.92
N TRP A 71 0.93 -3.84 -14.28
CA TRP A 71 0.78 -4.90 -13.30
C TRP A 71 1.80 -4.76 -12.17
N ASP A 72 3.08 -4.67 -12.53
CA ASP A 72 4.18 -4.46 -11.61
C ASP A 72 4.32 -3.00 -11.19
N CYS A 73 4.98 -2.76 -10.06
CA CYS A 73 5.45 -1.43 -9.68
C CYS A 73 6.55 -0.98 -10.64
N THR A 74 6.46 0.25 -11.12
CA THR A 74 7.38 0.81 -12.12
C THR A 74 8.07 2.07 -11.61
N LEU A 75 9.09 2.51 -12.32
CA LEU A 75 9.78 3.76 -12.07
C LEU A 75 9.37 4.80 -13.10
N GLU A 76 8.96 5.98 -12.63
CA GLU A 76 8.60 7.12 -13.45
C GLU A 76 9.63 8.24 -13.27
N THR A 77 9.98 8.94 -14.35
CA THR A 77 10.83 10.13 -14.30
C THR A 77 10.14 11.30 -13.60
N GLY A 78 10.92 12.25 -13.07
CA GLY A 78 10.37 13.42 -12.40
C GLY A 78 10.01 13.24 -10.91
N GLY A 79 10.59 12.22 -10.26
CA GLY A 79 10.45 11.93 -8.83
C GLY A 79 11.46 12.67 -7.94
N GLY A 80 11.80 13.90 -8.26
CA GLY A 80 12.79 14.71 -7.52
C GLY A 80 14.00 15.08 -8.34
N ALA A 81 15.05 15.56 -7.65
CA ALA A 81 16.30 15.95 -8.31
C ALA A 81 17.06 14.74 -8.86
N PRO A 82 17.68 14.82 -10.05
CA PRO A 82 18.48 13.73 -10.63
C PRO A 82 19.59 13.24 -9.70
N ASP A 83 20.18 14.13 -8.93
CA ASP A 83 21.24 13.83 -7.95
C ASP A 83 20.68 13.47 -6.55
N GLY A 84 19.37 13.43 -6.42
CA GLY A 84 18.68 13.06 -5.18
C GLY A 84 18.68 11.55 -4.91
N PRO A 85 18.16 11.13 -3.74
CA PRO A 85 18.16 9.73 -3.31
C PRO A 85 17.48 8.77 -4.30
N GLY A 86 16.48 9.27 -5.04
CA GLY A 86 15.74 8.49 -6.04
C GLY A 86 16.37 8.48 -7.43
N GLY A 87 17.48 9.22 -7.66
CA GLY A 87 18.06 9.38 -9.00
C GLY A 87 17.09 10.03 -9.99
N GLY A 88 16.18 10.89 -9.51
CA GLY A 88 15.15 11.53 -10.33
C GLY A 88 13.95 10.63 -10.65
N TYR A 89 13.84 9.46 -10.02
CA TYR A 89 12.72 8.53 -10.23
C TYR A 89 11.74 8.54 -9.08
N ALA A 90 10.43 8.46 -9.42
CA ALA A 90 9.35 8.12 -8.50
C ALA A 90 8.99 6.62 -8.65
N LEU A 91 8.53 6.03 -7.57
CA LEU A 91 7.99 4.68 -7.55
C LEU A 91 6.49 4.74 -7.80
N ARG A 92 6.00 4.19 -8.92
CA ARG A 92 4.57 3.98 -9.20
C ARG A 92 4.13 2.62 -8.68
N LEU A 93 3.07 2.58 -7.87
CA LEU A 93 2.48 1.31 -7.43
C LEU A 93 1.74 0.63 -8.58
N GLY A 94 1.95 -0.67 -8.73
CA GLY A 94 1.31 -1.50 -9.75
C GLY A 94 -0.06 -2.05 -9.33
N PHE A 95 -0.85 -2.54 -10.30
CA PHE A 95 -2.17 -3.12 -10.06
C PHE A 95 -2.11 -4.37 -9.17
N ARG A 96 -0.99 -5.09 -9.14
CA ARG A 96 -0.77 -6.23 -8.24
C ARG A 96 -0.90 -5.90 -6.75
N GLN A 97 -0.81 -4.61 -6.38
CA GLN A 97 -1.04 -4.14 -5.01
C GLN A 97 -2.53 -4.08 -4.67
N VAL A 98 -3.42 -4.04 -5.67
CA VAL A 98 -4.86 -3.95 -5.47
C VAL A 98 -5.42 -5.34 -5.21
N LYS A 99 -6.03 -5.51 -4.04
CA LYS A 99 -6.62 -6.79 -3.63
C LYS A 99 -7.75 -7.21 -4.55
N GLY A 100 -7.60 -8.38 -5.17
CA GLY A 100 -8.65 -9.02 -5.98
C GLY A 100 -8.72 -8.54 -7.44
N VAL A 101 -7.73 -7.79 -7.91
CA VAL A 101 -7.49 -7.55 -9.34
C VAL A 101 -6.64 -8.69 -9.87
N ALA A 102 -7.03 -9.27 -11.00
CA ALA A 102 -6.25 -10.29 -11.69
C ALA A 102 -5.21 -9.66 -12.64
N GLU A 103 -4.11 -10.37 -12.86
CA GLU A 103 -3.05 -9.91 -13.77
C GLU A 103 -3.58 -9.75 -15.19
N GLU A 104 -4.38 -10.70 -15.66
CA GLU A 104 -5.01 -10.65 -16.97
C GLU A 104 -5.89 -9.39 -17.16
N ASP A 105 -6.69 -9.00 -16.15
CA ASP A 105 -7.48 -7.76 -16.20
C ASP A 105 -6.57 -6.54 -16.33
N ALA A 106 -5.45 -6.51 -15.60
CA ALA A 106 -4.47 -5.43 -15.66
C ALA A 106 -3.77 -5.36 -17.03
N GLU A 107 -3.42 -6.48 -17.63
CA GLU A 107 -2.84 -6.55 -18.96
C GLU A 107 -3.79 -5.97 -20.02
N TRP A 108 -5.07 -6.33 -19.97
CA TRP A 108 -6.10 -5.74 -20.84
C TRP A 108 -6.25 -4.24 -20.65
N LEU A 109 -6.23 -3.77 -19.39
CA LEU A 109 -6.25 -2.33 -19.08
C LEU A 109 -5.06 -1.60 -19.69
N VAL A 110 -3.86 -2.16 -19.55
CA VAL A 110 -2.63 -1.56 -20.10
C VAL A 110 -2.65 -1.57 -21.63
N ALA A 111 -2.98 -2.69 -22.24
CA ALA A 111 -3.02 -2.86 -23.71
C ALA A 111 -4.03 -1.91 -24.38
N ALA A 112 -5.21 -1.73 -23.77
CA ALA A 112 -6.26 -0.89 -24.32
C ALA A 112 -6.13 0.60 -23.95
N ARG A 113 -5.17 0.99 -23.13
CA ARG A 113 -5.02 2.36 -22.59
C ARG A 113 -4.81 3.42 -23.65
N GLY A 114 -3.98 3.17 -24.67
CA GLY A 114 -3.63 4.14 -25.69
C GLY A 114 -3.22 5.50 -25.09
N ASN A 115 -3.93 6.57 -25.46
CA ASN A 115 -3.69 7.93 -24.94
C ASN A 115 -4.38 8.21 -23.60
N GLY A 116 -4.74 7.18 -22.84
CA GLY A 116 -5.43 7.28 -21.56
C GLY A 116 -6.94 7.05 -21.64
N TYR A 117 -7.53 6.86 -20.48
CA TYR A 117 -8.96 6.75 -20.29
C TYR A 117 -9.50 8.07 -19.74
N ARG A 118 -10.63 8.52 -20.25
CA ARG A 118 -11.28 9.77 -19.83
C ARG A 118 -12.32 9.57 -18.74
N ASP A 119 -12.97 8.41 -18.76
CA ASP A 119 -14.05 8.04 -17.86
C ASP A 119 -14.14 6.51 -17.72
N PRO A 120 -14.83 5.99 -16.68
CA PRO A 120 -14.96 4.55 -16.42
C PRO A 120 -15.70 3.79 -17.54
N LEU A 121 -16.64 4.43 -18.24
CA LEU A 121 -17.38 3.80 -19.33
C LEU A 121 -16.48 3.56 -20.55
N SER A 122 -15.66 4.54 -20.91
CA SER A 122 -14.66 4.42 -21.98
C SER A 122 -13.63 3.34 -21.68
N LEU A 123 -13.20 3.24 -20.42
CA LEU A 123 -12.31 2.19 -19.95
C LEU A 123 -12.98 0.82 -20.08
N TRP A 124 -14.19 0.67 -19.55
CA TRP A 124 -14.94 -0.59 -19.61
C TRP A 124 -15.13 -1.10 -21.04
N ARG A 125 -15.53 -0.18 -21.97
CA ARG A 125 -15.75 -0.54 -23.38
C ARG A 125 -14.48 -0.92 -24.11
N ARG A 126 -13.34 -0.24 -23.83
CA ARG A 126 -12.08 -0.45 -24.54
C ARG A 126 -11.31 -1.64 -24.01
N ALA A 127 -11.22 -1.77 -22.69
CA ALA A 127 -10.45 -2.83 -22.05
C ALA A 127 -11.24 -4.13 -21.90
N SER A 128 -12.57 -4.10 -22.06
CA SER A 128 -13.46 -5.26 -21.88
C SER A 128 -13.31 -5.97 -20.53
N VAL A 129 -12.84 -5.23 -19.51
CA VAL A 129 -12.66 -5.74 -18.16
C VAL A 129 -13.99 -5.79 -17.43
N ALA A 130 -14.20 -6.84 -16.66
CA ALA A 130 -15.46 -7.03 -15.94
C ALA A 130 -15.70 -5.94 -14.87
N ALA A 131 -16.96 -5.48 -14.72
CA ALA A 131 -17.32 -4.45 -13.76
C ALA A 131 -16.85 -4.72 -12.32
N PRO A 132 -16.83 -5.97 -11.78
CA PRO A 132 -16.26 -6.26 -10.46
C PRO A 132 -14.78 -5.91 -10.33
N ALA A 133 -13.97 -6.08 -11.38
CA ALA A 133 -12.55 -5.70 -11.34
C ALA A 133 -12.40 -4.17 -11.34
N LEU A 134 -13.22 -3.45 -12.11
CA LEU A 134 -13.27 -1.98 -12.08
C LEU A 134 -13.68 -1.45 -10.71
N GLU A 135 -14.62 -2.11 -10.02
CA GLU A 135 -14.99 -1.75 -8.65
C GLU A 135 -13.82 -1.90 -7.68
N LYS A 136 -12.98 -2.95 -7.84
CA LYS A 136 -11.77 -3.10 -7.02
C LYS A 136 -10.78 -1.96 -7.25
N LEU A 137 -10.60 -1.55 -8.50
CA LEU A 137 -9.76 -0.39 -8.84
C LEU A 137 -10.33 0.90 -8.26
N ALA A 138 -11.67 1.10 -8.32
CA ALA A 138 -12.30 2.27 -7.72
C ALA A 138 -12.17 2.25 -6.18
N GLN A 139 -12.33 1.09 -5.53
CA GLN A 139 -12.10 0.93 -4.10
C GLN A 139 -10.64 1.23 -3.70
N ALA A 140 -9.69 1.05 -4.60
CA ALA A 140 -8.28 1.39 -4.43
C ALA A 140 -7.94 2.84 -4.83
N ASP A 141 -8.93 3.67 -5.16
CA ASP A 141 -8.78 5.07 -5.60
C ASP A 141 -7.94 5.24 -6.88
N ALA A 142 -8.02 4.27 -7.80
CA ALA A 142 -7.20 4.21 -9.00
C ALA A 142 -7.71 5.09 -10.16
N PHE A 143 -8.68 5.96 -9.95
CA PHE A 143 -9.29 6.84 -10.97
C PHE A 143 -8.95 8.32 -10.78
N ALA A 144 -7.94 8.62 -9.97
CA ALA A 144 -7.58 10.00 -9.64
C ALA A 144 -7.16 10.83 -10.86
N SER A 145 -6.51 10.23 -11.85
CA SER A 145 -6.14 10.90 -13.11
C SER A 145 -7.33 11.34 -13.98
N MET A 146 -8.50 10.76 -13.74
CA MET A 146 -9.77 11.18 -14.37
C MET A 146 -10.47 12.28 -13.58
N GLY A 147 -9.87 12.80 -12.49
CA GLY A 147 -10.48 13.78 -11.59
C GLY A 147 -11.60 13.22 -10.72
N MET A 148 -11.71 11.90 -10.62
CA MET A 148 -12.77 11.22 -9.86
C MET A 148 -12.30 10.85 -8.47
N SER A 149 -13.15 11.09 -7.46
CA SER A 149 -12.95 10.51 -6.14
C SER A 149 -13.35 9.03 -6.15
N ARG A 150 -12.94 8.31 -5.11
CA ARG A 150 -13.29 6.89 -4.89
C ARG A 150 -14.81 6.65 -4.98
N ARG A 151 -15.60 7.51 -4.36
CA ARG A 151 -17.08 7.41 -4.38
C ARG A 151 -17.66 7.68 -5.76
N ASP A 152 -17.16 8.69 -6.45
CA ASP A 152 -17.62 9.04 -7.80
C ASP A 152 -17.32 7.91 -8.79
N ALA A 153 -16.10 7.33 -8.71
CA ALA A 153 -15.72 6.20 -9.54
C ALA A 153 -16.59 4.96 -9.27
N LEU A 154 -16.83 4.62 -8.01
CA LEU A 154 -17.72 3.53 -7.63
C LEU A 154 -19.16 3.76 -8.12
N TRP A 155 -19.64 4.98 -8.02
CA TRP A 155 -20.98 5.34 -8.50
C TRP A 155 -21.09 5.19 -10.02
N ALA A 156 -20.11 5.68 -10.76
CA ALA A 156 -20.07 5.59 -12.22
C ALA A 156 -19.93 4.15 -12.75
N ILE A 157 -19.31 3.25 -11.97
CA ILE A 157 -19.13 1.84 -12.36
C ILE A 157 -20.38 0.99 -12.06
N LYS A 158 -21.19 1.36 -11.06
CA LYS A 158 -22.37 0.61 -10.64
C LYS A 158 -23.35 0.26 -11.77
N PRO A 159 -23.70 1.17 -12.69
CA PRO A 159 -24.58 0.87 -13.81
C PRO A 159 -23.98 -0.14 -14.79
N LEU A 160 -22.65 -0.23 -14.92
CA LEU A 160 -21.96 -1.10 -15.87
C LEU A 160 -22.24 -2.60 -15.62
N ARG A 161 -22.59 -2.97 -14.38
CA ARG A 161 -23.04 -4.33 -14.04
C ARG A 161 -24.36 -4.73 -14.72
N ARG A 162 -25.19 -3.75 -15.07
CA ARG A 162 -26.53 -3.96 -15.62
C ARG A 162 -26.60 -3.85 -17.14
N THR A 163 -25.53 -3.39 -17.78
CA THR A 163 -25.47 -3.36 -19.24
C THR A 163 -25.30 -4.76 -19.78
N MET A 164 -26.41 -5.50 -19.87
CA MET A 164 -26.51 -6.62 -20.77
C MET A 164 -26.16 -6.14 -22.18
N SER A 165 -25.49 -6.99 -22.96
CA SER A 165 -25.29 -6.71 -24.40
C SER A 165 -26.60 -6.22 -24.99
N PRO A 166 -26.62 -5.06 -25.65
CA PRO A 166 -27.85 -4.55 -26.24
C PRO A 166 -28.40 -5.65 -27.14
N LEU A 167 -29.65 -6.05 -26.89
CA LEU A 167 -30.32 -7.00 -27.76
C LEU A 167 -30.28 -6.42 -29.17
N PRO A 168 -29.86 -7.19 -30.20
CA PRO A 168 -29.61 -6.66 -31.55
C PRO A 168 -30.78 -5.84 -32.12
N LEU A 169 -32.01 -6.18 -31.74
CA LEU A 169 -33.25 -5.47 -32.10
C LEU A 169 -33.36 -4.07 -31.48
N PHE A 170 -32.77 -3.82 -30.32
CA PHE A 170 -32.84 -2.54 -29.63
C PHE A 170 -31.59 -1.66 -29.89
N ALA A 171 -30.48 -2.23 -30.36
CA ALA A 171 -29.28 -1.49 -30.74
C ALA A 171 -29.57 -0.56 -31.94
N ALA A 172 -30.52 -0.91 -32.83
CA ALA A 172 -30.93 -0.10 -33.95
C ALA A 172 -31.99 0.97 -33.59
N ALA A 173 -32.64 0.84 -32.45
CA ALA A 173 -33.72 1.75 -32.05
C ALA A 173 -33.21 2.95 -31.26
N GLY A 174 -32.04 3.51 -31.50
CA GLY A 174 -31.50 4.75 -30.95
C GLY A 174 -32.37 5.43 -29.87
N ALA A 175 -32.75 4.66 -28.85
CA ALA A 175 -33.56 5.20 -27.77
C ALA A 175 -32.68 6.24 -27.05
N ALA A 176 -32.93 7.49 -27.35
CA ALA A 176 -32.43 8.59 -26.54
C ALA A 176 -32.82 8.28 -25.09
N GLU A 177 -31.84 8.11 -24.22
CA GLU A 177 -32.09 8.01 -22.79
C GLU A 177 -32.99 9.20 -22.41
N LEU A 178 -34.14 8.89 -21.85
CA LEU A 178 -35.15 9.89 -21.45
C LEU A 178 -34.61 10.60 -20.19
N GLY A 179 -33.85 11.68 -20.43
CA GLY A 179 -33.38 12.60 -19.42
C GLY A 179 -31.90 12.37 -19.00
N GLU A 180 -31.16 13.46 -18.92
CA GLU A 180 -29.89 13.48 -18.20
C GLU A 180 -30.16 13.15 -16.74
N GLU A 181 -29.49 12.10 -16.20
CA GLU A 181 -29.53 11.85 -14.77
C GLU A 181 -29.01 13.11 -14.06
N PRO A 182 -29.68 13.59 -13.00
CA PRO A 182 -29.21 14.76 -12.27
C PRO A 182 -27.85 14.48 -11.69
N ASP A 183 -26.91 15.42 -11.84
CA ASP A 183 -25.60 15.36 -11.22
C ASP A 183 -25.78 15.46 -9.70
N VAL A 184 -25.64 14.33 -9.03
CA VAL A 184 -25.78 14.22 -7.58
C VAL A 184 -24.39 14.27 -6.93
N PRO A 185 -24.02 15.40 -6.30
CA PRO A 185 -22.73 15.50 -5.62
C PRO A 185 -22.68 14.54 -4.44
N LEU A 186 -21.78 13.56 -4.52
CA LEU A 186 -21.56 12.62 -3.42
C LEU A 186 -20.74 13.29 -2.30
N PRO A 187 -21.08 13.07 -1.03
CA PRO A 187 -20.28 13.56 0.08
C PRO A 187 -18.85 13.04 -0.02
N ARG A 188 -17.86 13.91 0.14
CA ARG A 188 -16.44 13.50 0.16
C ARG A 188 -16.17 12.62 1.37
N MET A 189 -15.29 11.64 1.18
CA MET A 189 -14.77 10.83 2.29
C MET A 189 -13.86 11.68 3.18
N THR A 190 -13.93 11.44 4.48
CA THR A 190 -12.94 11.97 5.42
C THR A 190 -11.59 11.27 5.24
N VAL A 191 -10.51 11.90 5.68
CA VAL A 191 -9.16 11.28 5.60
C VAL A 191 -9.13 9.94 6.33
N GLY A 192 -9.89 9.81 7.43
CA GLY A 192 -9.99 8.56 8.19
C GLY A 192 -10.65 7.43 7.38
N GLU A 193 -11.77 7.73 6.72
CA GLU A 193 -12.44 6.77 5.81
C GLU A 193 -11.52 6.36 4.65
N GLU A 194 -10.83 7.33 4.03
CA GLU A 194 -9.88 7.06 2.95
C GLU A 194 -8.74 6.13 3.40
N VAL A 195 -8.19 6.36 4.58
CA VAL A 195 -7.13 5.51 5.15
C VAL A 195 -7.64 4.09 5.43
N VAL A 196 -8.86 3.93 5.94
CA VAL A 196 -9.47 2.61 6.16
C VAL A 196 -9.63 1.86 4.85
N GLU A 197 -10.14 2.52 3.81
CA GLU A 197 -10.30 1.93 2.48
C GLU A 197 -8.94 1.60 1.82
N ASP A 198 -7.93 2.45 2.00
CA ASP A 198 -6.57 2.16 1.52
C ASP A 198 -6.04 0.85 2.12
N TYR A 199 -6.15 0.66 3.44
CA TYR A 199 -5.71 -0.58 4.07
C TYR A 199 -6.56 -1.80 3.67
N ALA A 200 -7.87 -1.62 3.49
CA ALA A 200 -8.77 -2.70 3.07
C ALA A 200 -8.43 -3.22 1.66
N ASN A 201 -8.05 -2.32 0.75
CA ASN A 201 -7.89 -2.63 -0.67
C ASN A 201 -6.42 -2.71 -1.13
N LEU A 202 -5.50 -1.97 -0.51
CA LEU A 202 -4.07 -1.90 -0.88
C LEU A 202 -3.14 -2.47 0.21
N ARG A 203 -3.63 -2.66 1.45
CA ARG A 203 -2.83 -3.03 2.63
C ARG A 203 -1.77 -1.98 3.01
N LEU A 204 -1.85 -0.78 2.47
CA LEU A 204 -0.99 0.36 2.76
C LEU A 204 -1.76 1.65 2.50
N THR A 205 -1.27 2.77 3.00
CA THR A 205 -1.78 4.09 2.65
C THR A 205 -0.63 5.03 2.31
N LEU A 206 -0.86 5.91 1.34
CA LEU A 206 0.07 7.00 1.01
C LEU A 206 -0.34 8.32 1.67
N ARG A 207 -1.50 8.35 2.35
CA ARG A 207 -2.09 9.55 2.96
C ARG A 207 -1.52 9.83 4.35
N SER A 208 -2.11 9.24 5.36
CA SER A 208 -1.76 9.50 6.75
C SER A 208 -1.71 8.21 7.54
N HIS A 209 -0.75 8.10 8.46
CA HIS A 209 -0.71 6.97 9.37
C HIS A 209 -1.97 6.97 10.28
N PRO A 210 -2.63 5.81 10.52
CA PRO A 210 -3.85 5.73 11.31
C PRO A 210 -3.75 6.37 12.70
N LEU A 211 -2.62 6.17 13.38
CA LEU A 211 -2.42 6.74 14.72
C LEU A 211 -2.32 8.25 14.72
N ARG A 212 -1.86 8.88 13.65
CA ARG A 212 -1.86 10.33 13.53
C ARG A 212 -3.28 10.89 13.65
N LEU A 213 -4.26 10.22 13.07
CA LEU A 213 -5.67 10.60 13.14
C LEU A 213 -6.24 10.39 14.54
N LEU A 214 -5.72 9.43 15.29
CA LEU A 214 -6.16 9.08 16.63
C LEU A 214 -5.32 9.76 17.74
N ARG A 215 -4.23 10.46 17.41
CA ARG A 215 -3.28 11.01 18.38
C ARG A 215 -3.94 11.90 19.45
N HIS A 216 -4.98 12.64 19.08
CA HIS A 216 -5.74 13.47 20.02
C HIS A 216 -6.42 12.66 21.14
N ARG A 217 -6.71 11.37 20.91
CA ARG A 217 -7.26 10.43 21.90
C ARG A 217 -6.19 9.72 22.71
N LEU A 218 -4.95 9.71 22.22
CA LEU A 218 -3.79 9.02 22.81
C LEU A 218 -2.86 9.99 23.55
N ARG A 219 -3.42 10.97 24.27
CA ARG A 219 -2.68 12.08 24.90
C ARG A 219 -1.69 11.63 25.97
N GLN A 220 -1.90 10.47 26.58
CA GLN A 220 -1.04 9.94 27.65
C GLN A 220 0.06 9.01 27.12
N THR A 221 0.21 8.88 25.80
CA THR A 221 1.21 8.01 25.19
C THR A 221 2.34 8.82 24.58
N THR A 222 3.55 8.32 24.74
CA THR A 222 4.75 8.85 24.10
C THR A 222 4.86 8.29 22.69
N THR A 223 5.21 9.13 21.71
CA THR A 223 5.44 8.69 20.35
C THR A 223 6.76 7.95 20.23
N SER A 224 6.84 7.00 19.26
CA SER A 224 8.04 6.21 19.03
C SER A 224 9.29 7.05 18.77
N GLY A 225 9.16 8.14 18.01
CA GLY A 225 10.28 9.05 17.73
C GLY A 225 10.86 9.78 18.95
N ARG A 226 10.06 9.92 20.04
CA ARG A 226 10.54 10.54 21.28
C ARG A 226 11.21 9.57 22.24
N LEU A 227 11.18 8.27 21.96
CA LEU A 227 11.77 7.27 22.85
C LEU A 227 13.29 7.43 22.95
N VAL A 228 13.94 7.84 21.88
CA VAL A 228 15.39 8.06 21.81
C VAL A 228 15.87 9.15 22.78
N ASP A 229 15.01 10.16 23.02
CA ASP A 229 15.31 11.29 23.93
C ASP A 229 14.87 11.01 25.37
N THR A 230 14.23 9.87 25.62
CA THR A 230 13.71 9.52 26.94
C THR A 230 14.81 8.95 27.82
N LYS A 231 14.93 9.47 29.05
CA LYS A 231 15.91 8.97 30.03
C LYS A 231 15.63 7.53 30.38
N ASP A 232 16.69 6.72 30.45
CA ASP A 232 16.59 5.32 30.88
C ASP A 232 15.91 5.18 32.26
N GLY A 233 15.14 4.10 32.42
CA GLY A 233 14.35 3.83 33.65
C GLY A 233 13.05 4.63 33.75
N THR A 234 12.71 5.50 32.79
CA THR A 234 11.44 6.25 32.79
C THR A 234 10.27 5.34 32.46
N LYS A 235 9.23 5.33 33.31
CA LYS A 235 7.97 4.64 33.01
C LYS A 235 7.15 5.49 32.05
N LEU A 236 6.75 4.89 30.93
CA LEU A 236 5.94 5.56 29.91
C LEU A 236 5.01 4.55 29.21
N SER A 237 4.01 5.07 28.54
CA SER A 237 3.12 4.27 27.68
C SER A 237 3.37 4.63 26.22
N VAL A 238 3.40 3.63 25.36
CA VAL A 238 3.46 3.79 23.89
C VAL A 238 2.23 3.14 23.27
N ALA A 239 1.79 3.69 22.14
CA ALA A 239 0.69 3.13 21.35
C ALA A 239 1.13 3.03 19.89
N GLY A 240 0.83 1.91 19.27
CA GLY A 240 1.25 1.64 17.88
C GLY A 240 0.43 0.53 17.25
N LEU A 241 0.53 0.43 15.92
CA LEU A 241 0.11 -0.76 15.18
C LEU A 241 1.12 -1.88 15.43
N VAL A 242 0.64 -3.08 15.73
CA VAL A 242 1.52 -4.24 15.92
C VAL A 242 1.99 -4.74 14.57
N LEU A 243 3.27 -4.50 14.24
CA LEU A 243 3.89 -5.03 13.03
C LEU A 243 4.29 -6.50 13.21
N VAL A 244 4.88 -6.80 14.37
CA VAL A 244 5.39 -8.13 14.69
C VAL A 244 5.11 -8.42 16.17
N ARG A 245 4.64 -9.64 16.46
CA ARG A 245 4.59 -10.21 17.81
C ARG A 245 5.16 -11.60 17.77
N GLN A 246 6.28 -11.81 18.42
CA GLN A 246 6.99 -13.08 18.43
C GLN A 246 7.21 -13.57 19.85
N ARG A 247 7.03 -14.88 20.05
CA ARG A 247 7.37 -15.59 21.29
C ARG A 247 8.30 -16.75 20.93
N PRO A 248 9.60 -16.52 20.83
CA PRO A 248 10.55 -17.58 20.50
C PRO A 248 10.56 -18.66 21.58
N GLY A 249 10.56 -19.94 21.19
CA GLY A 249 10.57 -21.05 22.12
C GLY A 249 11.83 -21.07 23.01
N THR A 250 12.94 -20.54 22.51
CA THR A 250 14.23 -20.41 23.21
C THR A 250 14.27 -19.25 24.21
N ALA A 251 13.36 -18.29 24.15
CA ALA A 251 13.38 -17.07 24.95
C ALA A 251 12.67 -17.20 26.32
N LYS A 252 12.47 -18.43 26.83
CA LYS A 252 11.90 -18.71 28.17
C LYS A 252 10.60 -17.95 28.47
N GLY A 253 9.75 -17.71 27.45
CA GLY A 253 8.46 -17.04 27.59
C GLY A 253 8.48 -15.52 27.37
N VAL A 254 9.58 -14.94 26.99
CA VAL A 254 9.68 -13.52 26.58
C VAL A 254 8.95 -13.31 25.27
N ILE A 255 8.20 -12.20 25.17
CA ILE A 255 7.50 -11.77 23.95
C ILE A 255 8.18 -10.51 23.42
N PHE A 256 8.48 -10.53 22.13
CA PHE A 256 8.97 -9.37 21.38
C PHE A 256 7.81 -8.78 20.58
N VAL A 257 7.57 -7.49 20.75
CA VAL A 257 6.51 -6.76 20.03
C VAL A 257 7.14 -5.56 19.33
N THR A 258 6.88 -5.42 18.05
CA THR A 258 7.26 -4.25 17.29
C THR A 258 6.00 -3.43 17.01
N LEU A 259 5.95 -2.21 17.55
CA LEU A 259 4.86 -1.25 17.33
C LEU A 259 5.31 -0.16 16.37
N GLU A 260 4.39 0.27 15.51
CA GLU A 260 4.58 1.39 14.58
C GLU A 260 3.59 2.50 14.88
N ASP A 261 4.09 3.73 14.96
CA ASP A 261 3.24 4.92 14.97
C ASP A 261 3.64 5.88 13.83
N GLU A 262 3.04 7.05 13.78
CA GLU A 262 3.29 8.08 12.74
C GLU A 262 4.69 8.68 12.80
N THR A 263 5.49 8.38 13.82
CA THR A 263 6.83 8.94 14.02
C THR A 263 7.94 7.91 13.90
N GLY A 264 7.60 6.62 13.91
CA GLY A 264 8.58 5.55 13.79
C GLY A 264 8.15 4.23 14.41
N VAL A 265 9.13 3.44 14.79
CA VAL A 265 8.96 2.07 15.30
C VAL A 265 9.53 1.97 16.71
N ALA A 266 8.77 1.32 17.61
CA ALA A 266 9.20 0.96 18.95
C ALA A 266 9.30 -0.56 19.09
N ASN A 267 10.44 -1.07 19.57
CA ASN A 267 10.63 -2.46 19.91
C ASN A 267 10.43 -2.66 21.41
N ILE A 268 9.50 -3.51 21.78
CA ILE A 268 9.09 -3.77 23.16
C ILE A 268 9.43 -5.20 23.51
N ILE A 269 9.99 -5.40 24.69
CA ILE A 269 10.26 -6.71 25.27
C ILE A 269 9.34 -6.88 26.48
N VAL A 270 8.43 -7.88 26.41
CA VAL A 270 7.54 -8.23 27.49
C VAL A 270 8.11 -9.45 28.22
N TRP A 271 8.49 -9.27 29.47
CA TRP A 271 9.01 -10.34 30.30
C TRP A 271 7.87 -11.20 30.87
N ARG A 272 8.11 -12.47 31.07
CA ARG A 272 7.10 -13.45 31.55
C ARG A 272 6.35 -13.00 32.82
N SER A 273 6.99 -12.22 33.69
CA SER A 273 6.38 -11.71 34.91
C SER A 273 5.33 -10.61 34.69
N GLU A 274 5.30 -10.01 33.49
CA GLU A 274 4.44 -8.86 33.16
C GLU A 274 3.26 -9.26 32.24
N GLU A 275 3.24 -10.51 31.77
CA GLU A 275 2.19 -11.01 30.85
C GLU A 275 0.76 -10.98 31.45
N HIS A 276 0.66 -11.03 32.79
CA HIS A 276 -0.64 -11.00 33.49
C HIS A 276 -1.28 -9.61 33.61
N THR A 277 -0.56 -8.54 33.27
CA THR A 277 -1.08 -7.16 33.37
C THR A 277 -1.46 -6.55 32.02
N SER A 278 -1.13 -7.19 30.90
CA SER A 278 -1.35 -6.62 29.55
C SER A 278 -2.54 -7.19 28.77
N GLU A 279 -3.30 -8.14 29.34
CA GLU A 279 -4.42 -8.76 28.60
C GLU A 279 -5.74 -8.00 28.63
N LEU A 280 -5.82 -6.86 29.34
CA LEU A 280 -7.07 -6.13 29.47
C LEU A 280 -6.85 -4.61 29.41
N GLN A 281 -6.71 -4.05 28.23
CA GLN A 281 -7.18 -2.68 27.96
C GLN A 281 -7.33 -2.43 26.47
#